data_0262b956eded25e2580369f44a05c57f
#
_entry.id   0262b956eded25e2580369f44a05c57f
#
_cell.length_a   1.000
_cell.length_b   1.000
_cell.length_c   1.000
_cell.angle_alpha   90.00
_cell.angle_beta   90.00
_cell.angle_gamma   90.00
#
_symmetry.space_group_name_H-M   'P 1'
#
loop_
_entity.id
_entity.type
_entity.pdbx_description
1 polymer ?
#
loop_
_entity_poly.entity_id
_entity_poly.type
_entity_poly.pdbx_seq_one_letter_code
_entity_poly.pdbx_strand_id
1 'polypeptide(L)'
;MPAQKKTKPTTKGATKSAGAKKTAAPKAAVKPVVKADAGANQKGYETLRGMKDILPKDEKYWLAAYSTASNIAQAYSYGYIETPIVENAKLFIRSIGKGTDVVEKEMYVFDDRDATKVCLRPEATASVVRAYIGHGMQSVPQPVKVWYQGPMFRHDRPQAGRYRQFHQFGCEVIGEKDPVVDAELITVAYNFL
;
A
#
# COMPACT_ATOMS: atom_id res chain seq x y z
N MET A 1 -9.62 42.98 55.75
CA MET A 1 -10.68 42.79 56.74
C MET A 1 -11.87 43.68 56.40
N PRO A 2 -13.14 43.27 56.59
CA PRO A 2 -13.76 41.99 57.00
C PRO A 2 -14.67 41.45 55.88
N ALA A 3 -15.44 40.39 55.93
CA ALA A 3 -15.76 39.34 56.86
C ALA A 3 -16.52 38.25 56.13
N GLN A 4 -16.44 37.06 56.62
CA GLN A 4 -17.13 35.86 56.24
C GLN A 4 -18.65 35.93 56.31
N LYS A 5 -19.37 35.18 55.43
CA LYS A 5 -20.62 34.53 55.84
C LYS A 5 -20.75 33.14 55.20
N LYS A 6 -20.72 32.14 56.09
CA LYS A 6 -21.09 30.75 55.86
C LYS A 6 -22.62 30.64 55.85
N THR A 7 -23.18 29.77 54.99
CA THR A 7 -24.39 29.00 55.35
C THR A 7 -24.42 27.68 54.56
N LYS A 8 -24.55 26.60 55.25
CA LYS A 8 -24.93 25.21 54.88
C LYS A 8 -26.37 24.98 55.40
N PRO A 9 -27.00 23.83 55.20
CA PRO A 9 -27.35 23.00 54.04
C PRO A 9 -28.86 22.63 54.07
N THR A 10 -29.39 21.98 53.00
CA THR A 10 -30.57 21.06 53.12
C THR A 10 -30.65 20.14 51.85
N THR A 11 -30.49 18.97 52.03
CA THR A 11 -31.08 17.61 51.98
C THR A 11 -32.14 17.31 50.92
N LYS A 12 -31.87 16.14 50.27
CA LYS A 12 -32.76 15.06 49.79
C LYS A 12 -33.53 15.23 48.48
N GLY A 13 -33.17 14.41 47.54
CA GLY A 13 -33.99 14.02 46.41
C GLY A 13 -33.46 12.73 45.76
N ALA A 14 -34.24 11.66 45.87
CA ALA A 14 -33.86 10.30 45.53
C ALA A 14 -33.61 10.07 44.05
N THR A 15 -32.55 9.33 43.75
CA THR A 15 -32.17 8.82 42.45
C THR A 15 -32.98 7.61 42.07
N LYS A 16 -33.60 7.66 40.88
CA LYS A 16 -34.06 6.48 40.14
C LYS A 16 -32.94 6.04 39.18
N SER A 17 -32.46 4.82 39.37
CA SER A 17 -31.54 4.15 38.49
C SER A 17 -32.22 3.85 37.13
N ALA A 18 -31.71 4.41 36.06
CA ALA A 18 -32.09 4.03 34.70
C ALA A 18 -31.13 2.92 34.24
N GLY A 19 -31.70 1.73 33.99
CA GLY A 19 -30.99 0.56 33.52
C GLY A 19 -30.32 0.80 32.15
N ALA A 20 -29.05 0.56 32.11
CA ALA A 20 -28.27 0.54 30.84
C ALA A 20 -28.72 -0.66 30.00
N LYS A 21 -29.42 -0.41 28.90
CA LYS A 21 -29.60 -1.38 27.81
C LYS A 21 -28.25 -1.65 27.15
N LYS A 22 -27.72 -2.85 27.38
CA LYS A 22 -26.63 -3.40 26.54
C LYS A 22 -27.13 -3.54 25.11
N THR A 23 -26.73 -2.66 24.22
CA THR A 23 -26.84 -2.84 22.77
C THR A 23 -25.83 -3.90 22.35
N ALA A 24 -26.32 -5.10 22.04
CA ALA A 24 -25.51 -6.14 21.40
C ALA A 24 -25.09 -5.66 20.01
N ALA A 25 -23.79 -5.64 19.76
CA ALA A 25 -23.23 -5.40 18.42
C ALA A 25 -23.74 -6.48 17.44
N PRO A 26 -24.11 -6.13 16.21
CA PRO A 26 -24.55 -7.10 15.23
C PRO A 26 -23.38 -8.04 14.89
N LYS A 27 -23.56 -9.34 15.17
CA LYS A 27 -22.68 -10.39 14.66
C LYS A 27 -22.78 -10.37 13.13
N ALA A 28 -21.77 -9.82 12.47
CA ALA A 28 -21.59 -9.98 11.03
C ALA A 28 -21.44 -11.48 10.73
N ALA A 29 -22.46 -12.07 10.14
CA ALA A 29 -22.41 -13.43 9.64
C ALA A 29 -21.38 -13.48 8.50
N VAL A 30 -20.22 -14.05 8.78
CA VAL A 30 -19.23 -14.40 7.75
C VAL A 30 -19.89 -15.50 6.91
N LYS A 31 -20.34 -15.15 5.70
CA LYS A 31 -20.76 -16.16 4.72
C LYS A 31 -19.53 -17.00 4.37
N PRO A 32 -19.64 -18.36 4.46
CA PRO A 32 -18.50 -19.20 4.08
C PRO A 32 -18.19 -18.97 2.62
N VAL A 33 -16.97 -18.56 2.36
CA VAL A 33 -16.42 -18.44 1.01
C VAL A 33 -16.23 -19.88 0.50
N VAL A 34 -16.92 -20.17 -0.59
CA VAL A 34 -16.71 -21.32 -1.49
C VAL A 34 -16.89 -22.71 -0.85
N LYS A 35 -18.03 -23.34 -1.13
CA LYS A 35 -18.12 -24.80 -1.12
C LYS A 35 -17.17 -25.31 -2.21
N ALA A 36 -16.17 -26.08 -1.82
CA ALA A 36 -15.36 -26.82 -2.78
C ALA A 36 -16.29 -27.78 -3.54
N ASP A 37 -16.38 -27.63 -4.85
CA ASP A 37 -17.01 -28.60 -5.73
C ASP A 37 -16.22 -29.90 -5.68
N ALA A 38 -16.73 -30.87 -4.94
CA ALA A 38 -16.17 -32.21 -4.83
C ALA A 38 -16.52 -33.07 -6.08
N GLY A 39 -16.17 -32.57 -7.27
CA GLY A 39 -16.56 -33.28 -8.52
C GLY A 39 -15.80 -32.84 -9.77
N ALA A 40 -14.95 -31.86 -9.71
CA ALA A 40 -14.14 -31.47 -10.86
C ALA A 40 -12.88 -32.34 -10.94
N ASN A 41 -12.72 -32.97 -12.11
CA ASN A 41 -11.53 -33.71 -12.56
C ASN A 41 -10.26 -33.01 -12.02
N GLN A 42 -9.39 -33.71 -11.26
CA GLN A 42 -8.19 -33.18 -10.60
C GLN A 42 -7.13 -32.73 -11.62
N LYS A 43 -7.44 -31.72 -12.41
CA LYS A 43 -6.37 -30.86 -12.93
C LYS A 43 -5.86 -30.05 -11.72
N GLY A 44 -4.61 -30.23 -11.36
CA GLY A 44 -3.98 -29.48 -10.29
C GLY A 44 -4.21 -27.97 -10.49
N TYR A 45 -4.25 -27.22 -9.39
CA TYR A 45 -4.33 -25.76 -9.46
C TYR A 45 -3.09 -25.21 -10.18
N GLU A 46 -3.32 -24.45 -11.23
CA GLU A 46 -2.28 -23.78 -12.01
C GLU A 46 -2.22 -22.30 -11.62
N THR A 47 -1.06 -21.68 -11.77
CA THR A 47 -0.92 -20.24 -11.61
C THR A 47 -1.78 -19.49 -12.62
N LEU A 48 -2.28 -18.31 -12.25
CA LEU A 48 -3.04 -17.48 -13.17
C LEU A 48 -2.15 -17.06 -14.36
N ARG A 49 -2.77 -16.93 -15.52
CA ARG A 49 -2.08 -16.48 -16.73
C ARG A 49 -1.38 -15.14 -16.51
N GLY A 50 -0.09 -15.10 -16.78
CA GLY A 50 0.73 -13.90 -16.59
C GLY A 50 1.24 -13.71 -15.14
N MET A 51 1.03 -14.69 -14.27
CA MET A 51 1.65 -14.77 -12.96
C MET A 51 2.59 -15.98 -12.91
N LYS A 52 3.65 -15.90 -12.11
CA LYS A 52 4.69 -16.94 -12.07
C LYS A 52 5.17 -17.12 -10.63
N ASP A 53 5.37 -18.38 -10.23
CA ASP A 53 6.04 -18.70 -8.98
C ASP A 53 7.55 -18.44 -9.11
N ILE A 54 8.14 -17.96 -8.02
CA ILE A 54 9.59 -17.93 -7.85
C ILE A 54 9.98 -19.21 -7.10
N LEU A 55 10.68 -20.10 -7.77
CA LEU A 55 11.05 -21.40 -7.21
C LEU A 55 12.45 -21.36 -6.58
N PRO A 56 12.78 -22.31 -5.66
CA PRO A 56 14.10 -22.37 -5.04
C PRO A 56 15.27 -22.41 -6.03
N LYS A 57 15.11 -23.01 -7.20
CA LYS A 57 16.12 -23.00 -8.26
C LYS A 57 16.46 -21.61 -8.79
N ASP A 58 15.50 -20.67 -8.68
CA ASP A 58 15.62 -19.29 -9.18
C ASP A 58 16.09 -18.32 -8.07
N GLU A 59 16.10 -18.77 -6.80
CA GLU A 59 16.40 -17.96 -5.60
C GLU A 59 17.68 -17.13 -5.73
N LYS A 60 18.77 -17.75 -6.18
CA LYS A 60 20.06 -17.07 -6.33
C LYS A 60 20.00 -15.81 -7.21
N TYR A 61 19.17 -15.82 -8.25
CA TYR A 61 19.01 -14.66 -9.15
C TYR A 61 18.22 -13.56 -8.48
N TRP A 62 17.16 -13.94 -7.72
CA TRP A 62 16.35 -12.98 -6.98
C TRP A 62 17.13 -12.34 -5.84
N LEU A 63 17.87 -13.13 -5.07
CA LEU A 63 18.74 -12.60 -4.01
C LEU A 63 19.83 -11.68 -4.56
N ALA A 64 20.44 -12.04 -5.68
CA ALA A 64 21.42 -11.18 -6.34
C ALA A 64 20.79 -9.84 -6.77
N ALA A 65 19.64 -9.86 -7.45
CA ALA A 65 18.96 -8.64 -7.87
C ALA A 65 18.55 -7.77 -6.66
N TYR A 66 18.02 -8.37 -5.61
CA TYR A 66 17.57 -7.65 -4.41
C TYR A 66 18.75 -7.05 -3.64
N SER A 67 19.84 -7.80 -3.47
CA SER A 67 21.03 -7.29 -2.78
C SER A 67 21.71 -6.17 -3.58
N THR A 68 21.78 -6.31 -4.90
CA THR A 68 22.32 -5.24 -5.76
C THR A 68 21.49 -3.96 -5.66
N ALA A 69 20.16 -4.06 -5.77
CA ALA A 69 19.25 -2.92 -5.60
C ALA A 69 19.43 -2.22 -4.25
N SER A 70 19.45 -3.01 -3.16
CA SER A 70 19.64 -2.50 -1.80
C SER A 70 20.98 -1.81 -1.62
N ASN A 71 22.08 -2.45 -2.06
CA ASN A 71 23.43 -1.92 -1.91
C ASN A 71 23.62 -0.60 -2.67
N ILE A 72 23.12 -0.54 -3.90
CA ILE A 72 23.18 0.69 -4.71
C ILE A 72 22.34 1.79 -4.06
N ALA A 73 21.10 1.52 -3.70
CA ALA A 73 20.23 2.51 -3.08
C ALA A 73 20.86 3.07 -1.79
N GLN A 74 21.42 2.21 -0.95
CA GLN A 74 22.11 2.63 0.28
C GLN A 74 23.37 3.46 -0.01
N ALA A 75 24.16 3.09 -1.02
CA ALA A 75 25.36 3.84 -1.41
C ALA A 75 25.02 5.29 -1.84
N TYR A 76 23.85 5.51 -2.38
CA TYR A 76 23.33 6.84 -2.74
C TYR A 76 22.45 7.46 -1.63
N SER A 77 22.45 6.88 -0.42
CA SER A 77 21.72 7.39 0.76
C SER A 77 20.20 7.40 0.60
N TYR A 78 19.63 6.47 -0.16
CA TYR A 78 18.18 6.26 -0.20
C TYR A 78 17.71 5.41 0.98
N GLY A 79 16.70 5.89 1.69
CA GLY A 79 16.02 5.14 2.76
C GLY A 79 15.01 4.14 2.17
N TYR A 80 14.88 2.95 2.78
CA TYR A 80 13.89 1.98 2.35
C TYR A 80 12.46 2.42 2.72
N ILE A 81 11.54 2.29 1.78
CA ILE A 81 10.11 2.46 2.01
C ILE A 81 9.34 1.28 1.44
N GLU A 82 8.36 0.78 2.19
CA GLU A 82 7.41 -0.21 1.70
C GLU A 82 5.98 0.33 1.87
N THR A 83 5.20 0.29 0.80
CA THR A 83 3.80 0.69 0.79
C THR A 83 2.90 -0.53 0.64
N PRO A 84 1.64 -0.49 1.11
CA PRO A 84 0.71 -1.60 0.95
C PRO A 84 0.55 -2.02 -0.51
N ILE A 85 0.32 -3.32 -0.73
CA ILE A 85 0.02 -3.87 -2.06
C ILE A 85 -1.39 -3.48 -2.50
N VAL A 86 -2.33 -3.41 -1.55
CA VAL A 86 -3.71 -2.99 -1.78
C VAL A 86 -3.84 -1.53 -1.39
N GLU A 87 -4.36 -0.73 -2.29
CA GLU A 87 -4.54 0.72 -2.13
C GLU A 87 -5.92 1.16 -2.61
N ASN A 88 -6.33 2.36 -2.23
CA ASN A 88 -7.56 2.95 -2.76
C ASN A 88 -7.40 3.24 -4.26
N ALA A 89 -8.32 2.73 -5.09
CA ALA A 89 -8.23 2.89 -6.54
C ALA A 89 -8.21 4.36 -7.00
N LYS A 90 -8.82 5.28 -6.24
CA LYS A 90 -8.80 6.72 -6.55
C LYS A 90 -7.40 7.32 -6.51
N LEU A 91 -6.46 6.73 -5.74
CA LEU A 91 -5.07 7.18 -5.69
C LEU A 91 -4.46 7.15 -7.09
N PHE A 92 -4.53 6.00 -7.76
CA PHE A 92 -3.94 5.80 -9.08
C PHE A 92 -4.71 6.51 -10.19
N ILE A 93 -6.06 6.55 -10.12
CA ILE A 93 -6.89 7.31 -11.06
C ILE A 93 -6.50 8.79 -11.05
N ARG A 94 -6.14 9.34 -9.88
CA ARG A 94 -5.75 10.74 -9.75
C ARG A 94 -4.30 10.98 -10.22
N SER A 95 -3.36 10.10 -9.88
CA SER A 95 -1.94 10.29 -10.15
C SER A 95 -1.54 9.96 -11.58
N ILE A 96 -2.05 8.85 -12.12
CA ILE A 96 -1.73 8.38 -13.48
C ILE A 96 -2.57 9.14 -14.52
N GLY A 97 -3.80 9.54 -14.14
CA GLY A 97 -4.76 10.26 -14.98
C GLY A 97 -5.83 9.36 -15.58
N LYS A 98 -7.04 9.90 -15.65
CA LYS A 98 -8.15 9.27 -16.38
C LYS A 98 -7.82 9.23 -17.88
N GLY A 99 -8.13 8.12 -18.54
CA GLY A 99 -7.90 7.95 -19.98
C GLY A 99 -6.57 7.30 -20.34
N THR A 100 -5.78 6.88 -19.35
CA THR A 100 -4.61 6.04 -19.60
C THR A 100 -5.01 4.56 -19.61
N ASP A 101 -4.37 3.77 -20.47
CA ASP A 101 -4.63 2.32 -20.56
C ASP A 101 -4.43 1.62 -19.20
N VAL A 102 -3.46 2.05 -18.40
CA VAL A 102 -3.20 1.51 -17.06
C VAL A 102 -4.43 1.66 -16.16
N VAL A 103 -5.05 2.83 -16.13
CA VAL A 103 -6.21 3.11 -15.27
C VAL A 103 -7.49 2.45 -15.81
N GLU A 104 -7.70 2.48 -17.13
CA GLU A 104 -8.96 2.03 -17.73
C GLU A 104 -9.02 0.51 -17.94
N LYS A 105 -7.87 -0.14 -18.21
CA LYS A 105 -7.84 -1.52 -18.70
C LYS A 105 -6.95 -2.46 -17.90
N GLU A 106 -5.91 -1.93 -17.22
CA GLU A 106 -4.87 -2.77 -16.65
C GLU A 106 -4.92 -2.88 -15.12
N MET A 107 -5.64 -2.00 -14.41
CA MET A 107 -5.74 -2.10 -12.96
C MET A 107 -6.61 -3.26 -12.52
N TYR A 108 -6.13 -4.04 -11.54
CA TYR A 108 -6.94 -4.99 -10.79
C TYR A 108 -7.75 -4.25 -9.72
N VAL A 109 -9.00 -3.92 -10.03
CA VAL A 109 -9.91 -3.20 -9.12
C VAL A 109 -10.98 -4.14 -8.60
N PHE A 110 -11.27 -4.07 -7.30
CA PHE A 110 -12.31 -4.86 -6.64
C PHE A 110 -12.95 -4.05 -5.51
N ASP A 111 -14.07 -4.56 -5.00
CA ASP A 111 -14.74 -3.97 -3.86
C ASP A 111 -14.22 -4.56 -2.56
N ASP A 112 -13.85 -3.72 -1.61
CA ASP A 112 -13.62 -4.13 -0.24
C ASP A 112 -14.96 -4.41 0.47
N ARG A 113 -14.92 -4.95 1.67
CA ARG A 113 -16.13 -5.32 2.44
C ARG A 113 -17.06 -4.16 2.75
N ASP A 114 -16.54 -2.95 2.82
CA ASP A 114 -17.28 -1.69 3.02
C ASP A 114 -17.71 -1.03 1.69
N ALA A 115 -17.59 -1.72 0.57
CA ALA A 115 -17.84 -1.24 -0.79
C ALA A 115 -16.88 -0.14 -1.27
N THR A 116 -15.77 0.08 -0.58
CA THR A 116 -14.69 0.94 -1.09
C THR A 116 -14.00 0.28 -2.28
N LYS A 117 -13.82 1.02 -3.36
CA LYS A 117 -13.04 0.55 -4.51
C LYS A 117 -11.56 0.56 -4.18
N VAL A 118 -10.97 -0.62 -4.11
CA VAL A 118 -9.54 -0.84 -3.89
C VAL A 118 -8.92 -1.52 -5.11
N CYS A 119 -7.60 -1.50 -5.20
CA CYS A 119 -6.88 -2.13 -6.29
C CYS A 119 -5.55 -2.71 -5.83
N LEU A 120 -5.04 -3.66 -6.58
CA LEU A 120 -3.62 -4.03 -6.49
C LEU A 120 -2.81 -2.92 -7.15
N ARG A 121 -1.73 -2.46 -6.48
CA ARG A 121 -0.89 -1.36 -6.96
C ARG A 121 -0.29 -1.67 -8.34
N PRO A 122 -0.53 -0.83 -9.38
CA PRO A 122 0.04 -1.01 -10.72
C PRO A 122 1.47 -0.47 -10.84
N GLU A 123 1.89 0.36 -9.88
CA GLU A 123 3.19 1.01 -9.72
C GLU A 123 3.34 1.48 -8.27
N ALA A 124 4.48 2.04 -7.86
CA ALA A 124 4.67 2.45 -6.48
C ALA A 124 4.78 3.97 -6.27
N THR A 125 5.10 4.76 -7.27
CA THR A 125 5.32 6.21 -7.15
C THR A 125 4.15 6.92 -6.47
N ALA A 126 2.91 6.65 -6.89
CA ALA A 126 1.72 7.24 -6.29
C ALA A 126 1.57 6.86 -4.81
N SER A 127 1.87 5.60 -4.46
CA SER A 127 1.82 5.12 -3.07
C SER A 127 2.91 5.76 -2.22
N VAL A 128 4.11 5.97 -2.77
CA VAL A 128 5.21 6.69 -2.10
C VAL A 128 4.84 8.15 -1.86
N VAL A 129 4.29 8.84 -2.86
CA VAL A 129 3.82 10.24 -2.70
C VAL A 129 2.70 10.34 -1.67
N ARG A 130 1.76 9.39 -1.66
CA ARG A 130 0.73 9.31 -0.62
C ARG A 130 1.35 9.14 0.77
N ALA A 131 2.33 8.25 0.91
CA ALA A 131 3.03 8.02 2.17
C ALA A 131 3.80 9.28 2.61
N TYR A 132 4.52 9.93 1.69
CA TYR A 132 5.23 11.19 1.94
C TYR A 132 4.30 12.26 2.52
N ILE A 133 3.12 12.46 1.92
CA ILE A 133 2.13 13.42 2.40
C ILE A 133 1.50 12.95 3.72
N GLY A 134 1.06 11.69 3.78
CA GLY A 134 0.30 11.14 4.89
C GLY A 134 1.10 11.03 6.20
N HIS A 135 2.41 10.90 6.11
CA HIS A 135 3.31 10.84 7.27
C HIS A 135 4.04 12.17 7.54
N GLY A 136 3.68 13.25 6.86
CA GLY A 136 4.29 14.55 7.10
C GLY A 136 5.77 14.63 6.75
N MET A 137 6.24 13.83 5.78
CA MET A 137 7.66 13.77 5.43
C MET A 137 8.18 15.08 4.81
N GLN A 138 7.29 15.98 4.41
CA GLN A 138 7.66 17.35 4.02
C GLN A 138 8.27 18.18 5.15
N SER A 139 8.11 17.73 6.40
CA SER A 139 8.64 18.42 7.60
C SER A 139 10.03 17.93 8.02
N VAL A 140 10.57 16.88 7.39
CA VAL A 140 11.95 16.45 7.62
C VAL A 140 12.91 17.16 6.67
N PRO A 141 14.24 17.12 6.91
CA PRO A 141 15.21 17.68 5.97
C PRO A 141 15.02 17.16 4.54
N GLN A 142 15.04 18.08 3.59
CA GLN A 142 14.87 17.80 2.16
C GLN A 142 16.24 17.71 1.43
N PRO A 143 16.35 16.99 0.33
CA PRO A 143 15.33 16.14 -0.27
C PRO A 143 15.11 14.84 0.49
N VAL A 144 13.87 14.34 0.46
CA VAL A 144 13.57 12.97 0.90
C VAL A 144 13.91 12.02 -0.24
N LYS A 145 14.86 11.12 0.01
CA LYS A 145 15.33 10.10 -0.93
C LYS A 145 14.89 8.74 -0.42
N VAL A 146 14.02 8.06 -1.16
CA VAL A 146 13.52 6.73 -0.78
C VAL A 146 13.63 5.75 -1.94
N TRP A 147 13.79 4.47 -1.61
CA TRP A 147 13.79 3.39 -2.56
C TRP A 147 12.85 2.28 -2.11
N TYR A 148 12.34 1.54 -3.07
CA TYR A 148 11.46 0.41 -2.83
C TYR A 148 11.79 -0.73 -3.78
N GLN A 149 11.39 -1.93 -3.40
CA GLN A 149 11.33 -3.09 -4.29
C GLN A 149 10.14 -3.96 -3.92
N GLY A 150 9.53 -4.59 -4.92
CA GLY A 150 8.40 -5.49 -4.65
C GLY A 150 7.50 -5.71 -5.84
N PRO A 151 6.43 -6.50 -5.63
CA PRO A 151 5.51 -6.86 -6.70
C PRO A 151 4.57 -5.71 -7.06
N MET A 152 4.32 -5.57 -8.37
CA MET A 152 3.33 -4.70 -8.98
C MET A 152 2.40 -5.55 -9.86
N PHE A 153 1.21 -5.02 -10.18
CA PHE A 153 0.15 -5.80 -10.82
C PHE A 153 -0.52 -5.02 -11.94
N ARG A 154 -0.45 -5.55 -13.18
CA ARG A 154 -1.14 -4.98 -14.34
C ARG A 154 -1.81 -6.07 -15.13
N HIS A 155 -3.11 -5.94 -15.39
CA HIS A 155 -3.88 -6.88 -16.21
C HIS A 155 -3.64 -6.63 -17.70
N ASP A 156 -2.39 -6.77 -18.09
CA ASP A 156 -1.98 -6.61 -19.47
C ASP A 156 -1.97 -7.94 -20.24
N ARG A 157 -1.79 -7.88 -21.56
CA ARG A 157 -1.63 -9.06 -22.39
C ARG A 157 -0.26 -9.70 -22.12
N PRO A 158 -0.22 -10.90 -21.49
CA PRO A 158 1.05 -11.52 -21.15
C PRO A 158 1.84 -11.92 -22.39
N GLN A 159 3.14 -11.58 -22.36
CA GLN A 159 4.12 -12.00 -23.39
C GLN A 159 5.48 -12.20 -22.72
N ALA A 160 6.48 -12.63 -23.45
CA ALA A 160 7.83 -12.79 -22.93
C ALA A 160 8.34 -11.45 -22.33
N GLY A 161 8.75 -11.51 -21.06
CA GLY A 161 9.19 -10.33 -20.32
C GLY A 161 8.07 -9.39 -19.80
N ARG A 162 6.80 -9.66 -20.12
CA ARG A 162 5.66 -8.84 -19.69
C ARG A 162 4.65 -9.70 -18.92
N TYR A 163 4.69 -9.60 -17.60
CA TYR A 163 3.86 -10.37 -16.69
C TYR A 163 2.78 -9.50 -16.06
N ARG A 164 1.71 -10.13 -15.58
CA ARG A 164 0.64 -9.46 -14.82
C ARG A 164 1.03 -9.18 -13.37
N GLN A 165 1.88 -10.03 -12.81
CA GLN A 165 2.61 -9.74 -11.59
C GLN A 165 4.09 -9.64 -11.95
N PHE A 166 4.70 -8.51 -11.68
CA PHE A 166 6.12 -8.24 -11.95
C PHE A 166 6.74 -7.50 -10.76
N HIS A 167 8.05 -7.47 -10.69
CA HIS A 167 8.74 -6.78 -9.60
C HIS A 167 9.38 -5.50 -10.14
N GLN A 168 9.31 -4.46 -9.32
CA GLN A 168 10.01 -3.21 -9.57
C GLN A 168 11.02 -2.94 -8.47
N PHE A 169 12.18 -2.44 -8.85
CA PHE A 169 13.06 -1.62 -8.04
C PHE A 169 12.87 -0.19 -8.49
N GLY A 170 12.70 0.75 -7.54
CA GLY A 170 12.52 2.15 -7.85
C GLY A 170 13.12 3.04 -6.77
N CYS A 171 13.55 4.23 -7.20
CA CYS A 171 14.04 5.30 -6.33
C CYS A 171 13.22 6.56 -6.61
N GLU A 172 12.84 7.25 -5.54
CA GLU A 172 12.10 8.53 -5.61
C GLU A 172 12.88 9.59 -4.84
N VAL A 173 13.00 10.77 -5.43
CA VAL A 173 13.54 11.96 -4.77
C VAL A 173 12.46 13.03 -4.74
N ILE A 174 12.10 13.49 -3.55
CA ILE A 174 11.01 14.43 -3.35
C ILE A 174 11.54 15.65 -2.60
N GLY A 175 11.21 16.85 -3.10
CA GLY A 175 11.57 18.12 -2.44
C GLY A 175 12.81 18.80 -2.99
N GLU A 176 13.35 18.37 -4.14
CA GLU A 176 14.46 19.01 -4.85
C GLU A 176 14.08 19.32 -6.30
N LYS A 177 14.63 20.40 -6.84
CA LYS A 177 14.42 20.85 -8.23
C LYS A 177 15.71 20.91 -9.04
N ASP A 178 16.85 20.72 -8.41
CA ASP A 178 18.14 20.76 -9.09
C ASP A 178 18.26 19.56 -10.04
N PRO A 179 18.58 19.74 -11.32
CA PRO A 179 18.72 18.65 -12.28
C PRO A 179 19.85 17.65 -11.93
N VAL A 180 20.70 17.95 -10.97
CA VAL A 180 21.70 17.02 -10.46
C VAL A 180 21.05 15.76 -9.88
N VAL A 181 19.85 15.87 -9.32
CA VAL A 181 19.08 14.71 -8.81
C VAL A 181 18.61 13.79 -9.93
N ASP A 182 18.25 14.35 -11.07
CA ASP A 182 17.89 13.55 -12.26
C ASP A 182 19.10 12.78 -12.78
N ALA A 183 20.27 13.43 -12.81
CA ALA A 183 21.53 12.78 -13.18
C ALA A 183 21.90 11.67 -12.19
N GLU A 184 21.69 11.88 -10.88
CA GLU A 184 21.90 10.86 -9.86
C GLU A 184 20.98 9.66 -10.08
N LEU A 185 19.68 9.86 -10.31
CA LEU A 185 18.71 8.78 -10.57
C LEU A 185 19.09 7.97 -11.82
N ILE A 186 19.53 8.64 -12.90
CA ILE A 186 20.04 7.98 -14.11
C ILE A 186 21.28 7.14 -13.77
N THR A 187 22.17 7.66 -12.93
CA THR A 187 23.40 6.95 -12.51
C THR A 187 23.07 5.73 -11.64
N VAL A 188 22.10 5.85 -10.74
CA VAL A 188 21.59 4.71 -9.93
C VAL A 188 21.05 3.61 -10.84
N ALA A 189 20.23 3.98 -11.83
CA ALA A 189 19.70 3.02 -12.79
C ALA A 189 20.80 2.37 -13.65
N TYR A 190 21.76 3.14 -14.12
CA TYR A 190 22.90 2.64 -14.91
C TYR A 190 23.76 1.66 -14.11
N ASN A 191 24.02 1.95 -12.85
CA ASN A 191 24.84 1.08 -12.00
C ASN A 191 24.10 -0.20 -11.56
N PHE A 192 22.77 -0.21 -11.64
CA PHE A 192 21.95 -1.39 -11.35
C PHE A 192 21.95 -2.40 -12.51
N LEU A 193 22.00 -1.93 -13.76
CA LEU A 193 21.93 -2.74 -14.99
C LEU A 193 23.28 -3.32 -15.38
#